data_0088e0ed73bef6aed6840385881d1b75
#
_entry.id   0088e0ed73bef6aed6840385881d1b75
#
_cell.length_a   1.000
_cell.length_b   1.000
_cell.length_c   1.000
_cell.angle_alpha   90.00
_cell.angle_beta   90.00
_cell.angle_gamma   90.00
#
_symmetry.space_group_name_H-M   'P 1'
#
loop_
_entity.id
_entity.type
_entity.pdbx_description
1 polymer ?
#
loop_
_entity_poly.entity_id
_entity_poly.type
_entity_poly.pdbx_seq_one_letter_code
_entity_poly.pdbx_strand_id
1 'polypeptide(L)'
;MTGVQTCALPILKYSGCYFNGLKNGYGILYDLKGNVIYRGYFNDDCGIGENIEMKWGRNSELSIDSYVVTLMITNGFSSANSSLILNYPLMSLKQIEIGNDCFKKVSQFVIDGLSELESVKIGWSSFYLDKSLRRDSKCVIMNCDRLKEIHVGGFSFCYCESFELKNLPSLISIQLDESSFYQCNSVIFESMNDRMNNKQIYIDFNLSLDRKSVV
;
A
#
# COMPACT_ATOMS: atom_id res chain seq x y z
N MET A 1 -7.95 -62.55 7.16
CA MET A 1 -8.37 -61.36 6.37
C MET A 1 -7.97 -60.14 7.15
N THR A 2 -6.88 -59.55 6.79
CA THR A 2 -6.37 -58.30 7.40
C THR A 2 -6.96 -57.15 6.61
N GLY A 3 -7.96 -56.49 7.19
CA GLY A 3 -8.52 -55.25 6.63
C GLY A 3 -7.51 -54.12 6.76
N VAL A 4 -7.03 -53.61 5.64
CA VAL A 4 -6.26 -52.35 5.58
C VAL A 4 -7.25 -51.22 5.78
N GLN A 5 -7.24 -50.63 6.96
CA GLN A 5 -7.98 -49.42 7.26
C GLN A 5 -7.22 -48.25 6.69
N THR A 6 -7.57 -47.85 5.47
CA THR A 6 -7.08 -46.58 4.89
C THR A 6 -7.73 -45.41 5.65
N CYS A 7 -7.03 -44.84 6.60
CA CYS A 7 -7.37 -43.55 7.16
C CYS A 7 -7.17 -42.51 6.05
N ALA A 8 -8.21 -42.23 5.28
CA ALA A 8 -8.23 -41.04 4.45
C ALA A 8 -8.25 -39.80 5.39
N LEU A 9 -7.15 -39.11 5.52
CA LEU A 9 -7.13 -37.85 6.22
C LEU A 9 -8.17 -36.91 5.57
N PRO A 10 -9.01 -36.26 6.35
CA PRO A 10 -10.00 -35.35 5.80
C PRO A 10 -9.30 -34.26 5.00
N ILE A 11 -9.61 -34.16 3.70
CA ILE A 11 -9.11 -33.11 2.85
C ILE A 11 -9.87 -31.82 3.22
N LEU A 12 -9.25 -30.98 4.02
CA LEU A 12 -9.80 -29.66 4.35
C LEU A 12 -9.80 -28.81 3.08
N LYS A 13 -10.93 -28.15 2.78
CA LYS A 13 -11.06 -27.22 1.67
C LYS A 13 -10.60 -25.85 2.10
N TYR A 14 -9.71 -25.25 1.33
CA TYR A 14 -9.24 -23.88 1.54
C TYR A 14 -9.69 -22.97 0.39
N SER A 15 -10.07 -21.74 0.73
CA SER A 15 -10.38 -20.66 -0.21
C SER A 15 -9.62 -19.41 0.22
N GLY A 16 -8.63 -19.01 -0.56
CA GLY A 16 -7.78 -17.85 -0.20
C GLY A 16 -6.50 -17.79 -1.05
N CYS A 17 -5.57 -16.96 -0.59
CA CYS A 17 -4.32 -16.70 -1.28
C CYS A 17 -3.31 -17.84 -1.11
N TYR A 18 -2.53 -18.08 -2.17
CA TYR A 18 -1.39 -19.01 -2.16
C TYR A 18 -0.13 -18.28 -2.62
N PHE A 19 0.99 -18.64 -2.01
CA PHE A 19 2.32 -18.23 -2.45
C PHE A 19 3.24 -19.46 -2.43
N ASN A 20 3.94 -19.70 -3.53
CA ASN A 20 4.80 -20.90 -3.69
C ASN A 20 4.10 -22.23 -3.35
N GLY A 21 2.78 -22.34 -3.61
CA GLY A 21 1.99 -23.54 -3.35
C GLY A 21 1.52 -23.72 -1.90
N LEU A 22 1.90 -22.82 -0.98
CA LEU A 22 1.46 -22.80 0.41
C LEU A 22 0.38 -21.73 0.61
N LYS A 23 -0.54 -21.96 1.58
CA LYS A 23 -1.53 -20.96 1.98
C LYS A 23 -0.77 -19.76 2.55
N ASN A 24 -0.99 -18.59 1.96
CA ASN A 24 -0.31 -17.38 2.36
C ASN A 24 -1.24 -16.17 2.09
N GLY A 25 -1.35 -15.26 3.06
CA GLY A 25 -2.33 -14.20 2.99
C GLY A 25 -3.70 -14.59 3.55
N TYR A 26 -4.75 -13.82 3.25
CA TYR A 26 -6.09 -14.04 3.80
C TYR A 26 -6.77 -15.24 3.17
N GLY A 27 -7.44 -16.05 4.01
CA GLY A 27 -8.18 -17.22 3.54
C GLY A 27 -9.17 -17.80 4.55
N ILE A 28 -9.95 -18.76 4.08
CA ILE A 28 -10.97 -19.48 4.83
C ILE A 28 -10.73 -20.97 4.69
N LEU A 29 -10.63 -21.65 5.82
CA LEU A 29 -10.50 -23.10 5.89
C LEU A 29 -11.85 -23.71 6.29
N TYR A 30 -12.26 -24.73 5.59
CA TYR A 30 -13.54 -25.42 5.79
C TYR A 30 -13.31 -26.85 6.21
N ASP A 31 -14.23 -27.39 7.01
CA ASP A 31 -14.34 -28.81 7.25
C ASP A 31 -14.92 -29.54 6.03
N LEU A 32 -15.00 -30.87 6.11
CA LEU A 32 -15.57 -31.73 5.05
C LEU A 32 -17.05 -31.48 4.78
N LYS A 33 -17.76 -30.91 5.75
CA LYS A 33 -19.18 -30.56 5.63
C LYS A 33 -19.41 -29.16 5.05
N GLY A 34 -18.33 -28.40 4.84
CA GLY A 34 -18.40 -27.04 4.35
C GLY A 34 -18.56 -25.97 5.44
N ASN A 35 -18.44 -26.33 6.73
CA ASN A 35 -18.44 -25.35 7.80
C ASN A 35 -17.09 -24.66 7.89
N VAL A 36 -17.09 -23.37 8.20
CA VAL A 36 -15.86 -22.59 8.41
C VAL A 36 -15.24 -23.03 9.74
N ILE A 37 -13.98 -23.48 9.70
CA ILE A 37 -13.20 -23.86 10.89
C ILE A 37 -12.10 -22.83 11.22
N TYR A 38 -11.69 -22.04 10.21
CA TYR A 38 -10.76 -20.95 10.40
C TYR A 38 -11.02 -19.86 9.34
N ARG A 39 -10.93 -18.60 9.75
CA ARG A 39 -10.95 -17.44 8.86
C ARG A 39 -9.87 -16.47 9.34
N GLY A 40 -8.97 -16.10 8.46
CA GLY A 40 -7.89 -15.19 8.84
C GLY A 40 -6.70 -15.30 7.90
N TYR A 41 -5.57 -14.79 8.37
CA TYR A 41 -4.34 -14.78 7.60
C TYR A 41 -3.54 -16.06 7.82
N PHE A 42 -2.88 -16.50 6.75
CA PHE A 42 -1.99 -17.64 6.73
C PHE A 42 -0.57 -17.17 6.36
N ASN A 43 0.42 -17.81 6.97
CA ASN A 43 1.82 -17.74 6.59
C ASN A 43 2.32 -19.20 6.45
N ASP A 44 2.70 -19.58 5.24
CA ASP A 44 3.21 -20.91 4.91
C ASP A 44 2.37 -22.04 5.54
N ASP A 45 1.09 -22.09 5.18
CA ASP A 45 0.06 -23.01 5.69
C ASP A 45 -0.39 -22.84 7.15
N CYS A 46 0.30 -22.02 7.95
CA CYS A 46 -0.05 -21.74 9.34
C CYS A 46 -1.05 -20.59 9.45
N GLY A 47 -2.17 -20.78 10.15
CA GLY A 47 -3.10 -19.68 10.48
C GLY A 47 -2.50 -18.76 11.55
N ILE A 48 -2.46 -17.44 11.28
CA ILE A 48 -1.82 -16.43 12.14
C ILE A 48 -2.78 -15.36 12.67
N GLY A 49 -4.08 -15.45 12.37
CA GLY A 49 -5.10 -14.52 12.85
C GLY A 49 -5.79 -13.73 11.76
N GLU A 50 -6.66 -12.79 12.14
CA GLU A 50 -7.51 -12.04 11.21
C GLU A 50 -6.93 -10.69 10.79
N ASN A 51 -6.16 -10.03 11.65
CA ASN A 51 -5.59 -8.70 11.40
C ASN A 51 -4.13 -8.70 11.82
N ILE A 52 -3.25 -8.52 10.86
CA ILE A 52 -1.82 -8.44 11.10
C ILE A 52 -1.35 -7.01 10.86
N GLU A 53 -0.84 -6.41 11.91
CA GLU A 53 -0.19 -5.10 11.86
C GLU A 53 1.32 -5.28 11.88
N MET A 54 2.02 -4.59 11.00
CA MET A 54 3.47 -4.48 11.02
C MET A 54 3.85 -3.04 11.34
N LYS A 55 4.72 -2.86 12.36
CA LYS A 55 5.19 -1.54 12.77
C LYS A 55 6.70 -1.44 12.57
N TRP A 56 7.12 -0.47 11.75
CA TRP A 56 8.51 -0.14 11.58
C TRP A 56 8.89 1.08 12.43
N GLY A 57 9.83 0.86 13.35
CA GLY A 57 10.51 1.93 14.09
C GLY A 57 11.89 2.22 13.47
N ARG A 58 12.62 3.16 14.05
CA ARG A 58 13.90 3.67 13.53
C ARG A 58 14.96 2.61 13.21
N ASN A 59 14.91 1.47 13.87
CA ASN A 59 15.90 0.39 13.74
C ASN A 59 15.33 -0.85 13.03
N SER A 60 14.16 -0.74 12.40
CA SER A 60 13.56 -1.87 11.68
C SER A 60 14.22 -2.03 10.31
N GLU A 61 14.36 -3.27 9.87
CA GLU A 61 14.71 -3.58 8.49
C GLU A 61 13.50 -3.33 7.57
N LEU A 62 13.77 -2.95 6.33
CA LEU A 62 12.75 -2.68 5.33
C LEU A 62 12.29 -4.00 4.68
N SER A 63 11.56 -4.82 5.43
CA SER A 63 10.94 -6.05 4.95
C SER A 63 9.46 -6.08 5.33
N ILE A 64 8.59 -6.55 4.44
CA ILE A 64 7.16 -6.68 4.68
C ILE A 64 6.74 -8.09 4.29
N ASP A 65 6.10 -8.78 5.23
CA ASP A 65 5.52 -10.09 4.97
C ASP A 65 4.22 -9.97 4.16
N SER A 66 3.98 -10.92 3.26
CA SER A 66 2.85 -10.91 2.34
C SER A 66 1.46 -10.95 2.99
N TYR A 67 1.39 -11.35 4.25
CA TYR A 67 0.15 -11.44 5.04
C TYR A 67 -0.18 -10.18 5.85
N VAL A 68 0.67 -9.16 5.80
CA VAL A 68 0.42 -7.90 6.52
C VAL A 68 -0.79 -7.19 5.97
N VAL A 69 -1.68 -6.76 6.86
CA VAL A 69 -2.92 -6.01 6.52
C VAL A 69 -2.74 -4.53 6.71
N THR A 70 -2.07 -4.14 7.79
CA THR A 70 -1.80 -2.74 8.11
C THR A 70 -0.30 -2.55 8.27
N LEU A 71 0.28 -1.68 7.45
CA LEU A 71 1.66 -1.25 7.58
C LEU A 71 1.71 0.10 8.26
N MET A 72 2.30 0.15 9.46
CA MET A 72 2.50 1.37 10.24
C MET A 72 3.98 1.70 10.34
N ILE A 73 4.37 2.86 9.88
CA ILE A 73 5.74 3.33 9.95
C ILE A 73 5.79 4.49 10.93
N THR A 74 6.57 4.34 12.00
CA THR A 74 6.64 5.36 13.05
C THR A 74 7.44 6.59 12.60
N ASN A 75 7.23 7.72 13.28
CA ASN A 75 7.88 8.98 12.97
C ASN A 75 9.41 8.85 12.91
N GLY A 76 10.02 9.52 11.96
CA GLY A 76 11.47 9.60 11.81
C GLY A 76 12.12 8.31 11.28
N PHE A 77 11.35 7.41 10.65
CA PHE A 77 11.93 6.24 10.01
C PHE A 77 12.83 6.64 8.85
N SER A 78 14.05 6.13 8.86
CA SER A 78 15.04 6.40 7.81
C SER A 78 15.49 5.09 7.18
N SER A 79 15.40 5.03 5.85
CA SER A 79 15.93 3.93 5.05
C SER A 79 17.23 4.39 4.34
N ALA A 80 18.17 3.47 4.20
CA ALA A 80 19.34 3.68 3.34
C ALA A 80 18.97 3.54 1.84
N ASN A 81 17.84 2.90 1.54
CA ASN A 81 17.39 2.67 0.17
C ASN A 81 16.86 3.97 -0.45
N SER A 82 17.14 4.15 -1.73
CA SER A 82 16.60 5.27 -2.52
C SER A 82 15.20 5.00 -3.07
N SER A 83 14.68 3.80 -2.88
CA SER A 83 13.35 3.40 -3.37
C SER A 83 12.55 2.64 -2.31
N LEU A 84 11.23 2.89 -2.31
CA LEU A 84 10.21 2.12 -1.59
C LEU A 84 9.16 1.69 -2.62
N ILE A 85 9.15 0.41 -2.96
CA ILE A 85 8.23 -0.16 -3.93
C ILE A 85 7.36 -1.19 -3.20
N LEU A 86 6.06 -0.92 -3.17
CA LEU A 86 5.03 -1.76 -2.55
C LEU A 86 4.17 -2.37 -3.65
N ASN A 87 4.37 -3.66 -3.90
CA ASN A 87 3.68 -4.40 -4.95
C ASN A 87 3.48 -5.87 -4.56
N TYR A 88 3.19 -6.75 -5.51
CA TYR A 88 3.17 -8.19 -5.28
C TYR A 88 4.45 -8.64 -4.55
N PRO A 89 4.36 -9.47 -3.47
CA PRO A 89 3.20 -10.25 -3.06
C PRO A 89 2.32 -9.65 -1.95
N LEU A 90 2.33 -8.34 -1.71
CA LEU A 90 1.62 -7.68 -0.61
C LEU A 90 0.08 -7.59 -0.82
N MET A 91 -0.54 -8.68 -1.29
CA MET A 91 -1.95 -8.68 -1.71
C MET A 91 -2.95 -8.57 -0.55
N SER A 92 -2.50 -8.76 0.70
CA SER A 92 -3.34 -8.62 1.89
C SER A 92 -3.39 -7.21 2.46
N LEU A 93 -2.52 -6.31 1.97
CA LEU A 93 -2.32 -4.98 2.52
C LEU A 93 -3.52 -4.09 2.23
N LYS A 94 -4.19 -3.62 3.30
CA LYS A 94 -5.37 -2.73 3.23
C LYS A 94 -5.07 -1.30 3.60
N GLN A 95 -4.11 -1.09 4.50
CA GLN A 95 -3.81 0.23 5.03
C GLN A 95 -2.32 0.46 5.11
N ILE A 96 -1.91 1.64 4.68
CA ILE A 96 -0.54 2.14 4.81
C ILE A 96 -0.59 3.44 5.59
N GLU A 97 0.11 3.48 6.73
CA GLU A 97 0.27 4.68 7.55
C GLU A 97 1.75 4.99 7.73
N ILE A 98 2.21 6.07 7.14
CA ILE A 98 3.58 6.56 7.26
C ILE A 98 3.58 7.77 8.17
N GLY A 99 4.37 7.72 9.23
CA GLY A 99 4.50 8.81 10.19
C GLY A 99 5.22 10.03 9.62
N ASN A 100 5.50 11.00 10.50
CA ASN A 100 6.18 12.23 10.13
C ASN A 100 7.69 12.01 9.95
N ASP A 101 8.32 12.85 9.13
CA ASP A 101 9.78 12.89 8.93
C ASP A 101 10.40 11.58 8.44
N CYS A 102 9.63 10.78 7.68
CA CYS A 102 10.07 9.49 7.17
C CYS A 102 10.67 9.59 5.76
N PHE A 103 11.54 8.65 5.41
CA PHE A 103 12.02 8.39 4.05
C PHE A 103 12.68 9.57 3.32
N LYS A 104 13.43 10.41 4.00
CA LYS A 104 14.05 11.63 3.41
C LYS A 104 15.09 11.37 2.31
N LYS A 105 15.44 10.12 2.03
CA LYS A 105 16.37 9.72 0.95
C LYS A 105 15.70 8.90 -0.14
N VAL A 106 14.41 8.60 0.00
CA VAL A 106 13.66 7.78 -0.95
C VAL A 106 13.14 8.69 -2.06
N SER A 107 13.74 8.56 -3.24
CA SER A 107 13.36 9.31 -4.45
C SER A 107 12.32 8.57 -5.31
N GLN A 108 12.13 7.26 -5.09
CA GLN A 108 11.17 6.43 -5.82
C GLN A 108 10.17 5.83 -4.83
N PHE A 109 8.98 6.38 -4.74
CA PHE A 109 7.87 5.79 -3.98
C PHE A 109 6.83 5.26 -4.97
N VAL A 110 6.62 3.95 -4.96
CA VAL A 110 5.71 3.29 -5.91
C VAL A 110 4.81 2.32 -5.17
N ILE A 111 3.50 2.44 -5.38
CA ILE A 111 2.49 1.46 -5.02
C ILE A 111 1.87 0.95 -6.31
N ASP A 112 1.93 -0.36 -6.56
CA ASP A 112 1.42 -0.94 -7.81
C ASP A 112 0.71 -2.29 -7.57
N GLY A 113 -0.53 -2.40 -8.04
CA GLY A 113 -1.26 -3.67 -8.09
C GLY A 113 -1.71 -4.21 -6.73
N LEU A 114 -1.84 -3.37 -5.69
CA LEU A 114 -2.36 -3.78 -4.39
C LEU A 114 -3.89 -3.75 -4.38
N SER A 115 -4.51 -4.85 -4.81
CA SER A 115 -5.97 -4.93 -5.05
C SER A 115 -6.83 -4.77 -3.79
N GLU A 116 -6.29 -5.09 -2.60
CA GLU A 116 -7.02 -4.95 -1.33
C GLU A 116 -6.75 -3.61 -0.63
N LEU A 117 -5.84 -2.78 -1.13
CA LEU A 117 -5.47 -1.52 -0.50
C LEU A 117 -6.67 -0.55 -0.52
N GLU A 118 -7.05 -0.05 0.66
CA GLU A 118 -8.18 0.86 0.85
C GLU A 118 -7.76 2.28 1.19
N SER A 119 -6.64 2.45 1.92
CA SER A 119 -6.17 3.78 2.33
C SER A 119 -4.67 3.92 2.39
N VAL A 120 -4.17 5.11 2.03
CA VAL A 120 -2.78 5.53 2.17
C VAL A 120 -2.73 6.84 2.91
N LYS A 121 -2.04 6.86 4.05
CA LYS A 121 -1.80 8.08 4.84
C LYS A 121 -0.31 8.31 5.00
N ILE A 122 0.13 9.52 4.71
CA ILE A 122 1.53 9.94 4.79
C ILE A 122 1.59 11.18 5.67
N GLY A 123 2.40 11.12 6.71
CA GLY A 123 2.56 12.20 7.67
C GLY A 123 3.37 13.38 7.13
N TRP A 124 3.60 14.38 7.97
CA TRP A 124 4.29 15.63 7.64
C TRP A 124 5.77 15.41 7.34
N SER A 125 6.31 16.20 6.39
CA SER A 125 7.73 16.21 6.03
C SER A 125 8.31 14.85 5.64
N SER A 126 7.47 13.90 5.21
CA SER A 126 7.91 12.58 4.74
C SER A 126 8.26 12.64 3.26
N PHE A 127 9.25 11.84 2.83
CA PHE A 127 9.79 11.90 1.46
C PHE A 127 10.27 13.32 1.07
N TYR A 128 10.70 14.09 2.05
CA TYR A 128 11.29 15.42 1.82
C TYR A 128 12.70 15.25 1.28
N LEU A 129 12.86 15.40 -0.02
CA LEU A 129 14.12 15.17 -0.71
C LEU A 129 15.06 16.38 -0.58
N ASP A 130 16.36 16.13 -0.63
CA ASP A 130 17.32 17.16 -0.99
C ASP A 130 17.17 17.50 -2.49
N LYS A 131 17.38 18.77 -2.86
CA LYS A 131 17.28 19.21 -4.26
C LYS A 131 18.20 18.44 -5.20
N SER A 132 19.32 17.94 -4.71
CA SER A 132 20.26 17.12 -5.48
C SER A 132 19.71 15.74 -5.86
N LEU A 133 18.72 15.24 -5.10
CA LEU A 133 18.07 13.95 -5.32
C LEU A 133 16.77 14.05 -6.16
N ARG A 134 16.44 15.26 -6.61
CA ARG A 134 15.20 15.53 -7.35
C ARG A 134 15.09 14.79 -8.66
N ARG A 135 16.20 14.68 -9.39
CA ARG A 135 16.21 14.12 -10.74
C ARG A 135 15.63 12.71 -10.76
N ASP A 136 14.68 12.46 -11.65
CA ASP A 136 13.96 11.20 -11.83
C ASP A 136 13.18 10.74 -10.59
N SER A 137 12.98 11.63 -9.58
CA SER A 137 12.20 11.29 -8.39
C SER A 137 10.71 11.23 -8.70
N LYS A 138 10.02 10.25 -8.12
CA LYS A 138 8.58 10.06 -8.38
C LYS A 138 7.82 9.48 -7.19
N CYS A 139 6.55 9.88 -7.11
CA CYS A 139 5.52 9.25 -6.32
C CYS A 139 4.45 8.70 -7.27
N VAL A 140 4.30 7.38 -7.33
CA VAL A 140 3.35 6.69 -8.23
C VAL A 140 2.46 5.77 -7.42
N ILE A 141 1.15 5.91 -7.57
CA ILE A 141 0.16 4.98 -7.01
C ILE A 141 -0.72 4.53 -8.17
N MET A 142 -0.72 3.22 -8.45
CA MET A 142 -1.45 2.71 -9.60
C MET A 142 -2.01 1.30 -9.40
N ASN A 143 -3.04 0.96 -10.19
CA ASN A 143 -3.63 -0.37 -10.27
C ASN A 143 -4.14 -0.90 -8.90
N CYS A 144 -4.73 -0.02 -8.09
CA CYS A 144 -5.26 -0.37 -6.77
C CYS A 144 -6.79 -0.25 -6.79
N ASP A 145 -7.46 -1.36 -7.07
CA ASP A 145 -8.91 -1.38 -7.38
C ASP A 145 -9.79 -0.92 -6.22
N ARG A 146 -9.36 -1.12 -4.97
CA ARG A 146 -10.12 -0.78 -3.76
C ARG A 146 -9.67 0.49 -3.06
N LEU A 147 -8.65 1.17 -3.55
CA LEU A 147 -8.12 2.38 -2.92
C LEU A 147 -9.16 3.49 -2.95
N LYS A 148 -9.57 3.96 -1.77
CA LYS A 148 -10.62 4.97 -1.55
C LYS A 148 -10.05 6.32 -1.17
N GLU A 149 -8.98 6.32 -0.37
CA GLU A 149 -8.47 7.53 0.27
C GLU A 149 -6.95 7.63 0.19
N ILE A 150 -6.48 8.80 -0.18
CA ILE A 150 -5.07 9.18 -0.14
C ILE A 150 -4.97 10.47 0.66
N HIS A 151 -4.16 10.48 1.72
CA HIS A 151 -3.83 11.69 2.48
C HIS A 151 -2.32 11.87 2.54
N VAL A 152 -1.85 13.03 2.14
CA VAL A 152 -0.43 13.41 2.16
C VAL A 152 -0.26 14.65 3.02
N GLY A 153 0.42 14.50 4.14
CA GLY A 153 0.70 15.57 5.09
C GLY A 153 1.62 16.64 4.51
N GLY A 154 1.56 17.83 5.11
CA GLY A 154 2.26 18.99 4.62
C GLY A 154 3.78 18.81 4.50
N PHE A 155 4.39 19.51 3.57
CA PHE A 155 5.81 19.44 3.22
C PHE A 155 6.30 18.04 2.81
N SER A 156 5.39 17.08 2.56
CA SER A 156 5.77 15.76 2.06
C SER A 156 5.97 15.77 0.56
N PHE A 157 6.88 14.95 0.06
CA PHE A 157 7.30 14.91 -1.34
C PHE A 157 7.79 16.25 -1.90
N CYS A 158 8.30 17.13 -1.03
CA CYS A 158 8.98 18.34 -1.50
C CYS A 158 10.13 17.95 -2.42
N TYR A 159 10.23 18.67 -3.54
CA TYR A 159 11.20 18.42 -4.62
C TYR A 159 11.03 17.08 -5.34
N CYS A 160 9.93 16.35 -5.15
CA CYS A 160 9.59 15.24 -6.02
C CYS A 160 9.35 15.75 -7.46
N GLU A 161 9.87 15.05 -8.47
CA GLU A 161 9.75 15.53 -9.86
C GLU A 161 8.38 15.23 -10.44
N SER A 162 7.81 14.03 -10.18
CA SER A 162 6.47 13.66 -10.64
C SER A 162 5.60 13.04 -9.55
N PHE A 163 4.30 13.36 -9.61
CA PHE A 163 3.24 12.72 -8.86
C PHE A 163 2.22 12.12 -9.82
N GLU A 164 1.99 10.81 -9.73
CA GLU A 164 1.18 10.07 -10.69
C GLU A 164 0.17 9.17 -9.98
N LEU A 165 -1.11 9.33 -10.32
CA LEU A 165 -2.20 8.45 -9.91
C LEU A 165 -2.83 7.84 -11.15
N LYS A 166 -2.84 6.49 -11.25
CA LYS A 166 -3.27 5.80 -12.45
C LYS A 166 -4.13 4.58 -12.13
N ASN A 167 -5.23 4.41 -12.85
CA ASN A 167 -6.11 3.27 -12.71
C ASN A 167 -6.53 3.00 -11.25
N LEU A 168 -7.23 3.97 -10.65
CA LEU A 168 -7.74 3.94 -9.27
C LEU A 168 -9.27 4.07 -9.26
N PRO A 169 -10.02 3.03 -9.68
CA PRO A 169 -11.46 3.15 -9.97
C PRO A 169 -12.32 3.39 -8.73
N SER A 170 -11.84 3.07 -7.54
CA SER A 170 -12.58 3.28 -6.28
C SER A 170 -12.21 4.55 -5.53
N LEU A 171 -11.24 5.32 -6.01
CA LEU A 171 -10.74 6.49 -5.30
C LEU A 171 -11.83 7.58 -5.20
N ILE A 172 -12.08 8.05 -3.98
CA ILE A 172 -13.13 9.03 -3.67
C ILE A 172 -12.60 10.27 -2.94
N SER A 173 -11.38 10.19 -2.37
CA SER A 173 -10.80 11.29 -1.62
C SER A 173 -9.29 11.37 -1.83
N ILE A 174 -8.81 12.56 -2.16
CA ILE A 174 -7.38 12.91 -2.16
C ILE A 174 -7.26 14.17 -1.32
N GLN A 175 -6.52 14.08 -0.22
CA GLN A 175 -6.18 15.23 0.60
C GLN A 175 -4.68 15.47 0.51
N LEU A 176 -4.30 16.65 0.05
CA LEU A 176 -2.93 17.12 -0.01
C LEU A 176 -2.83 18.34 0.89
N ASP A 177 -2.11 18.21 2.00
CA ASP A 177 -1.93 19.30 2.95
C ASP A 177 -0.93 20.33 2.43
N GLU A 178 -0.82 21.45 3.14
CA GLU A 178 -0.01 22.61 2.77
C GLU A 178 1.41 22.24 2.33
N SER A 179 1.82 22.77 1.18
CA SER A 179 3.16 22.58 0.61
C SER A 179 3.56 21.11 0.35
N SER A 180 2.63 20.16 0.39
CA SER A 180 2.91 18.82 -0.15
C SER A 180 3.19 18.92 -1.65
N PHE A 181 4.12 18.10 -2.16
CA PHE A 181 4.61 18.16 -3.55
C PHE A 181 5.14 19.56 -3.98
N TYR A 182 5.65 20.34 -3.03
CA TYR A 182 6.25 21.64 -3.35
C TYR A 182 7.34 21.50 -4.40
N GLN A 183 7.26 22.32 -5.47
CA GLN A 183 8.11 22.26 -6.66
C GLN A 183 8.04 20.93 -7.45
N CYS A 184 6.94 20.21 -7.39
CA CYS A 184 6.69 19.08 -8.30
C CYS A 184 6.52 19.63 -9.75
N ASN A 185 7.18 18.98 -10.72
CA ASN A 185 7.14 19.44 -12.12
C ASN A 185 5.93 18.88 -12.88
N SER A 186 5.47 17.69 -12.49
CA SER A 186 4.43 16.97 -13.23
C SER A 186 3.45 16.32 -12.28
N VAL A 187 2.17 16.51 -12.52
CA VAL A 187 1.07 15.82 -11.83
C VAL A 187 0.20 15.15 -12.90
N ILE A 188 0.05 13.84 -12.81
CA ILE A 188 -0.67 13.03 -13.79
C ILE A 188 -1.77 12.24 -13.07
N PHE A 189 -3.02 12.42 -13.53
CA PHE A 189 -4.16 11.63 -13.10
C PHE A 189 -4.75 10.92 -14.33
N GLU A 190 -4.67 9.60 -14.35
CA GLU A 190 -5.07 8.78 -15.48
C GLU A 190 -6.06 7.68 -15.06
N SER A 191 -7.14 7.49 -15.83
CA SER A 191 -8.12 6.41 -15.60
C SER A 191 -8.69 6.40 -14.18
N MET A 192 -9.07 7.58 -13.71
CA MET A 192 -9.71 7.77 -12.42
C MET A 192 -11.21 7.52 -12.54
N ASN A 193 -11.90 7.29 -11.42
CA ASN A 193 -13.34 7.11 -11.40
C ASN A 193 -14.05 8.35 -11.90
N ASP A 194 -15.09 8.21 -12.77
CA ASP A 194 -15.94 9.30 -13.27
C ASP A 194 -16.63 10.09 -12.15
N ARG A 195 -16.76 9.51 -10.96
CA ARG A 195 -17.26 10.19 -9.75
C ARG A 195 -16.31 11.26 -9.22
N MET A 196 -15.03 11.23 -9.58
CA MET A 196 -14.05 12.26 -9.22
C MET A 196 -14.32 13.59 -9.92
N ASN A 197 -15.04 13.59 -11.04
CA ASN A 197 -15.47 14.82 -11.73
C ASN A 197 -16.47 15.66 -10.92
N ASN A 198 -17.06 15.12 -9.83
CA ASN A 198 -18.10 15.78 -9.02
C ASN A 198 -17.87 15.80 -7.51
N LYS A 199 -16.78 15.22 -6.95
CA LYS A 199 -16.53 15.21 -5.49
C LYS A 199 -15.06 15.38 -5.16
N GLN A 200 -14.78 16.53 -4.60
CA GLN A 200 -13.78 16.87 -3.60
C GLN A 200 -12.38 16.23 -3.74
N ILE A 201 -11.63 16.70 -4.72
CA ILE A 201 -10.20 16.81 -4.56
C ILE A 201 -9.97 18.04 -3.68
N TYR A 202 -9.76 17.87 -2.39
CA TYR A 202 -9.24 18.92 -1.54
C TYR A 202 -7.75 19.02 -1.81
N ILE A 203 -7.41 19.73 -2.85
CA ILE A 203 -6.05 20.17 -3.07
C ILE A 203 -6.00 21.55 -2.44
N ASP A 204 -5.40 21.67 -1.27
CA ASP A 204 -5.04 22.98 -0.71
C ASP A 204 -3.88 23.51 -1.55
N PHE A 205 -4.25 24.29 -2.58
CA PHE A 205 -3.34 24.78 -3.60
C PHE A 205 -2.46 25.94 -3.07
N ASN A 206 -1.50 25.63 -2.21
CA ASN A 206 -0.24 26.34 -2.21
C ASN A 206 0.82 25.63 -3.06
N LEU A 207 0.37 24.78 -3.97
CA LEU A 207 1.17 24.24 -5.05
C LEU A 207 1.52 25.39 -5.98
N SER A 208 2.77 25.83 -5.98
CA SER A 208 3.32 26.65 -7.07
C SER A 208 3.49 25.76 -8.32
N LEU A 209 2.38 25.21 -8.76
CA LEU A 209 2.30 24.54 -10.06
C LEU A 209 2.26 25.66 -11.11
N ASP A 210 3.32 25.79 -11.85
CA ASP A 210 3.25 26.41 -13.16
C ASP A 210 2.21 25.61 -13.98
N ARG A 211 1.11 26.25 -14.37
CA ARG A 211 -0.16 25.65 -14.84
C ARG A 211 -0.03 24.85 -16.14
N LYS A 212 0.89 23.92 -16.30
CA LYS A 212 1.16 23.30 -17.60
C LYS A 212 0.91 21.82 -17.77
N SER A 213 0.31 21.09 -16.84
CA SER A 213 -0.10 19.71 -17.20
C SER A 213 -1.03 19.06 -16.18
N VAL A 214 -2.31 19.39 -16.28
CA VAL A 214 -3.36 18.46 -15.88
C VAL A 214 -3.92 17.92 -17.20
N VAL A 215 -3.62 16.69 -17.53
CA VAL A 215 -4.19 15.95 -18.67
C VAL A 215 -5.00 14.80 -18.14
#